data_603d6cd1a13148039b0ee39997181464
#
_entry.id   603d6cd1a13148039b0ee39997181464
#
_cell.length_a   1.000
_cell.length_b   1.000
_cell.length_c   1.000
_cell.angle_alpha   90.00
_cell.angle_beta   90.00
_cell.angle_gamma   90.00
#
_symmetry.space_group_name_H-M   'P 1'
#
loop_
_entity.id
_entity.type
_entity.pdbx_description
1 polymer ?
#
loop_
_entity_poly.entity_id
_entity_poly.type
_entity_poly.pdbx_seq_one_letter_code
_entity_poly.pdbx_strand_id
1 'polypeptide(L)'
;VSLVLFLFGIVGWFFLNLRKTGDYVKENIQVHVYLNPNAQKKKVDSLTTYIKAIPYAKDVQYVTKEMAIQKWNNANDSNWKKFLDANPLPESVDFYIKSDYVQKDSLGVLSMDLLSRYPGLISEFQFPQETIEQVSKFVKYVAIICLVLAILLTVLVVFSIDNTIRLAMYSNRFLIKTMQMVGATRGFIARPINIRAIINGLISSLIAIVAVW
;
A
#
# COMPACT_ATOMS: atom_id res chain seq x y z
N VAL A 1 -12.85 18.53 19.82
CA VAL A 1 -11.77 18.79 18.83
C VAL A 1 -10.72 17.67 18.87
N SER A 2 -10.15 17.33 20.05
CA SER A 2 -9.10 16.29 20.16
C SER A 2 -9.54 14.91 19.64
N LEU A 3 -10.76 14.48 19.89
CA LEU A 3 -11.28 13.20 19.39
C LEU A 3 -11.33 13.18 17.85
N VAL A 4 -11.72 14.27 17.20
CA VAL A 4 -11.77 14.33 15.73
C VAL A 4 -10.36 14.37 15.15
N LEU A 5 -9.43 15.09 15.78
CA LEU A 5 -8.01 15.07 15.39
C LEU A 5 -7.38 13.69 15.56
N PHE A 6 -7.75 12.97 16.61
CA PHE A 6 -7.32 11.60 16.84
C PHE A 6 -7.82 10.66 15.73
N LEU A 7 -9.11 10.74 15.38
CA LEU A 7 -9.67 9.98 14.25
C LEU A 7 -8.98 10.32 12.92
N PHE A 8 -8.69 11.59 12.69
CA PHE A 8 -7.94 12.03 11.52
C PHE A 8 -6.52 11.45 11.49
N GLY A 9 -5.87 11.41 12.65
CA GLY A 9 -4.56 10.76 12.83
C GLY A 9 -4.59 9.26 12.50
N ILE A 10 -5.62 8.54 12.96
CA ILE A 10 -5.81 7.11 12.64
C ILE A 10 -5.99 6.91 11.13
N VAL A 11 -6.83 7.71 10.48
CA VAL A 11 -7.05 7.62 9.02
C VAL A 11 -5.75 7.87 8.26
N GLY A 12 -4.97 8.87 8.65
CA GLY A 12 -3.67 9.18 8.07
C GLY A 12 -2.66 8.04 8.26
N TRP A 13 -2.56 7.52 9.48
CA TRP A 13 -1.69 6.38 9.80
C TRP A 13 -2.08 5.13 9.00
N PHE A 14 -3.37 4.83 8.92
CA PHE A 14 -3.89 3.70 8.14
C PHE A 14 -3.57 3.86 6.65
N PHE A 15 -3.76 5.05 6.09
CA PHE A 15 -3.44 5.35 4.69
C PHE A 15 -1.94 5.14 4.36
N LEU A 16 -1.04 5.56 5.25
CA LEU A 16 0.40 5.36 5.09
C LEU A 16 0.78 3.88 5.17
N ASN A 17 0.18 3.12 6.08
CA ASN A 17 0.43 1.69 6.22
C ASN A 17 -0.18 0.85 5.09
N LEU A 18 -1.32 1.27 4.54
CA LEU A 18 -1.97 0.60 3.42
C LEU A 18 -1.05 0.50 2.19
N ARG A 19 -0.33 1.57 1.86
CA ARG A 19 0.65 1.54 0.77
C ARG A 19 1.75 0.52 1.04
N LYS A 20 2.36 0.57 2.22
CA LYS A 20 3.40 -0.39 2.61
C LYS A 20 2.91 -1.84 2.55
N THR A 21 1.70 -2.09 3.03
CA THR A 21 1.10 -3.43 2.99
C THR A 21 0.82 -3.88 1.55
N GLY A 22 0.31 -3.00 0.70
CA GLY A 22 0.10 -3.28 -0.71
C GLY A 22 1.41 -3.59 -1.45
N ASP A 23 2.46 -2.82 -1.19
CA ASP A 23 3.79 -3.02 -1.76
C ASP A 23 4.41 -4.33 -1.25
N TYR A 24 4.29 -4.63 0.04
CA TYR A 24 4.74 -5.89 0.62
C TYR A 24 4.06 -7.10 -0.03
N VAL A 25 2.74 -7.06 -0.22
CA VAL A 25 2.00 -8.15 -0.89
C VAL A 25 2.46 -8.30 -2.33
N LYS A 26 2.65 -7.20 -3.07
CA LYS A 26 3.15 -7.24 -4.45
C LYS A 26 4.57 -7.80 -4.54
N GLU A 27 5.47 -7.42 -3.65
CA GLU A 27 6.85 -7.91 -3.62
C GLU A 27 6.97 -9.40 -3.28
N ASN A 28 5.97 -9.97 -2.63
CA ASN A 28 5.90 -11.41 -2.33
C ASN A 28 5.21 -12.22 -3.45
N ILE A 29 4.83 -11.59 -4.55
CA ILE A 29 4.31 -12.29 -5.72
C ILE A 29 5.47 -12.87 -6.51
N GLN A 30 5.50 -14.19 -6.60
CA GLN A 30 6.50 -14.94 -7.35
C GLN A 30 6.09 -15.03 -8.82
N VAL A 31 7.05 -14.81 -9.71
CA VAL A 31 6.92 -15.00 -11.15
C VAL A 31 7.64 -16.29 -11.52
N HIS A 32 6.97 -17.13 -12.30
CA HIS A 32 7.49 -18.43 -12.77
C HIS A 32 7.71 -18.39 -14.27
N VAL A 33 8.93 -18.67 -14.69
CA VAL A 33 9.28 -18.87 -16.10
C VAL A 33 9.51 -20.36 -16.32
N TYR A 34 8.50 -21.05 -16.84
CA TYR A 34 8.58 -22.47 -17.11
C TYR A 34 9.42 -22.76 -18.35
N LEU A 35 10.27 -23.76 -18.24
CA LEU A 35 11.21 -24.15 -19.27
C LEU A 35 10.68 -25.35 -20.06
N ASN A 36 11.06 -25.42 -21.33
CA ASN A 36 10.78 -26.60 -22.14
C ASN A 36 11.58 -27.81 -21.64
N PRO A 37 11.02 -29.03 -21.69
CA PRO A 37 11.68 -30.24 -21.20
C PRO A 37 13.06 -30.53 -21.81
N ASN A 38 13.30 -30.06 -23.01
CA ASN A 38 14.56 -30.22 -23.76
C ASN A 38 15.47 -28.97 -23.68
N ALA A 39 15.31 -28.13 -22.66
CA ALA A 39 16.10 -26.93 -22.48
C ALA A 39 17.58 -27.24 -22.25
N GLN A 40 18.46 -26.67 -23.06
CA GLN A 40 19.90 -26.81 -22.87
C GLN A 40 20.35 -26.04 -21.62
N LYS A 41 21.04 -26.71 -20.69
CA LYS A 41 21.51 -26.13 -19.43
C LYS A 41 22.28 -24.81 -19.61
N LYS A 42 23.12 -24.72 -20.65
CA LYS A 42 23.86 -23.51 -21.00
C LYS A 42 22.96 -22.29 -21.32
N LYS A 43 21.81 -22.53 -21.98
CA LYS A 43 20.81 -21.49 -22.27
C LYS A 43 20.01 -21.10 -21.04
N VAL A 44 19.74 -22.06 -20.15
CA VAL A 44 19.08 -21.81 -18.86
C VAL A 44 19.96 -20.95 -17.96
N ASP A 45 21.27 -21.22 -17.90
CA ASP A 45 22.22 -20.41 -17.13
C ASP A 45 22.31 -18.98 -17.70
N SER A 46 22.29 -18.83 -19.02
CA SER A 46 22.25 -17.51 -19.69
C SER A 46 20.95 -16.76 -19.36
N LEU A 47 19.80 -17.42 -19.41
CA LEU A 47 18.52 -16.82 -19.03
C LEU A 47 18.51 -16.39 -17.55
N THR A 48 18.99 -17.26 -16.66
CA THR A 48 19.07 -16.97 -15.23
C THR A 48 19.98 -15.78 -14.95
N THR A 49 21.12 -15.70 -15.63
CA THR A 49 22.05 -14.57 -15.53
C THR A 49 21.43 -13.27 -16.04
N TYR A 50 20.71 -13.37 -17.17
CA TYR A 50 19.99 -12.22 -17.71
C TYR A 50 18.93 -11.68 -16.76
N ILE A 51 18.09 -12.56 -16.19
CA ILE A 51 17.07 -12.17 -15.19
C ILE A 51 17.72 -11.58 -13.94
N LYS A 52 18.83 -12.13 -13.45
CA LYS A 52 19.60 -11.57 -12.32
C LYS A 52 20.16 -10.18 -12.59
N ALA A 53 20.46 -9.86 -13.85
CA ALA A 53 20.95 -8.53 -14.26
C ALA A 53 19.83 -7.47 -14.32
N ILE A 54 18.56 -7.87 -14.26
CA ILE A 54 17.41 -6.97 -14.26
C ILE A 54 17.33 -6.23 -12.90
N PRO A 55 17.36 -4.88 -12.87
CA PRO A 55 17.47 -4.11 -11.61
C PRO A 55 16.30 -4.27 -10.65
N TYR A 56 15.17 -4.72 -11.16
CA TYR A 56 13.93 -4.89 -10.39
C TYR A 56 13.58 -6.35 -10.08
N ALA A 57 14.38 -7.32 -10.56
CA ALA A 57 14.26 -8.72 -10.18
C ALA A 57 14.97 -8.97 -8.84
N LYS A 58 14.35 -9.78 -7.98
CA LYS A 58 14.86 -10.20 -6.67
C LYS A 58 14.82 -11.70 -6.56
N ASP A 59 15.75 -12.27 -5.80
CA ASP A 59 15.75 -13.68 -5.40
C ASP A 59 15.55 -14.68 -6.56
N VAL A 60 16.31 -14.50 -7.63
CA VAL A 60 16.24 -15.34 -8.83
C VAL A 60 16.80 -16.73 -8.55
N GLN A 61 15.96 -17.75 -8.63
CA GLN A 61 16.30 -19.14 -8.38
C GLN A 61 15.93 -20.02 -9.57
N TYR A 62 16.85 -20.87 -9.98
CA TYR A 62 16.54 -21.98 -10.87
C TYR A 62 15.95 -23.13 -10.04
N VAL A 63 14.78 -23.61 -10.39
CA VAL A 63 14.03 -24.67 -9.72
C VAL A 63 14.02 -25.90 -10.61
N THR A 64 14.70 -26.97 -10.17
CA THR A 64 14.67 -28.27 -10.85
C THR A 64 13.35 -29.00 -10.60
N LYS A 65 13.08 -30.06 -11.37
CA LYS A 65 11.87 -30.88 -11.19
C LYS A 65 11.76 -31.47 -9.78
N GLU A 66 12.89 -31.84 -9.18
CA GLU A 66 12.96 -32.40 -7.83
C GLU A 66 12.64 -31.32 -6.78
N MET A 67 13.17 -30.11 -6.96
CA MET A 67 12.88 -28.97 -6.09
C MET A 67 11.43 -28.51 -6.22
N ALA A 68 10.89 -28.52 -7.43
CA ALA A 68 9.50 -28.17 -7.69
C ALA A 68 8.54 -29.08 -6.93
N ILE A 69 8.82 -30.39 -6.95
CA ILE A 69 8.01 -31.38 -6.24
C ILE A 69 8.13 -31.26 -4.71
N GLN A 70 9.33 -30.95 -4.21
CA GLN A 70 9.52 -30.71 -2.77
C GLN A 70 8.73 -29.46 -2.32
N LYS A 71 8.79 -28.38 -3.07
CA LYS A 71 7.99 -27.18 -2.82
C LYS A 71 6.48 -27.46 -2.83
N TRP A 72 6.03 -28.26 -3.81
CA TRP A 72 4.63 -28.67 -3.92
C TRP A 72 4.17 -29.52 -2.73
N ASN A 73 4.97 -30.51 -2.33
CA ASN A 73 4.68 -31.39 -1.21
C ASN A 73 4.62 -30.62 0.13
N ASN A 74 5.44 -29.59 0.28
CA ASN A 74 5.44 -28.74 1.50
C ASN A 74 4.23 -27.79 1.55
N ALA A 75 3.67 -27.42 0.39
CA ALA A 75 2.55 -26.49 0.29
C ALA A 75 1.18 -27.20 0.27
N ASN A 76 1.13 -28.46 -0.17
CA ASN A 76 -0.11 -29.21 -0.34
C ASN A 76 0.03 -30.62 0.24
N ASP A 77 -1.09 -31.16 0.77
CA ASP A 77 -1.16 -32.55 1.21
C ASP A 77 -0.90 -33.50 0.03
N SER A 78 0.17 -34.27 0.11
CA SER A 78 0.87 -34.92 -1.02
C SER A 78 0.22 -36.24 -1.50
N ASN A 79 -1.04 -36.21 -1.90
CA ASN A 79 -1.71 -37.38 -2.49
C ASN A 79 -1.52 -37.54 -4.01
N TRP A 80 -0.80 -36.64 -4.68
CA TRP A 80 -0.61 -36.65 -6.14
C TRP A 80 0.12 -37.91 -6.62
N LYS A 81 1.03 -38.51 -5.81
CA LYS A 81 1.73 -39.76 -6.11
C LYS A 81 0.79 -40.96 -6.34
N LYS A 82 -0.45 -40.88 -5.83
CA LYS A 82 -1.46 -41.89 -6.07
C LYS A 82 -2.09 -41.81 -7.46
N PHE A 83 -1.94 -40.69 -8.13
CA PHE A 83 -2.60 -40.40 -9.41
C PHE A 83 -1.64 -40.25 -10.60
N LEU A 84 -0.33 -40.09 -10.35
CA LEU A 84 0.66 -39.83 -11.39
C LEU A 84 1.93 -40.65 -11.14
N ASP A 85 2.31 -41.43 -12.14
CA ASP A 85 3.50 -42.29 -12.10
C ASP A 85 4.83 -41.53 -12.26
N ALA A 86 4.77 -40.31 -12.81
CA ALA A 86 5.95 -39.46 -13.04
C ALA A 86 5.69 -38.02 -12.59
N ASN A 87 6.78 -37.29 -12.30
CA ASN A 87 6.73 -35.88 -11.95
C ASN A 87 6.27 -35.03 -13.16
N PRO A 88 5.06 -34.41 -13.12
CA PRO A 88 4.54 -33.62 -14.22
C PRO A 88 5.06 -32.17 -14.19
N LEU A 89 5.74 -31.75 -13.10
CA LEU A 89 6.16 -30.36 -12.93
C LEU A 89 7.37 -30.05 -13.82
N PRO A 90 7.30 -29.01 -14.66
CA PRO A 90 8.43 -28.56 -15.46
C PRO A 90 9.48 -27.87 -14.58
N GLU A 91 10.69 -27.74 -15.12
CA GLU A 91 11.71 -26.87 -14.54
C GLU A 91 11.32 -25.41 -14.73
N SER A 92 11.70 -24.55 -13.79
CA SER A 92 11.38 -23.12 -13.86
C SER A 92 12.53 -22.24 -13.38
N VAL A 93 12.49 -20.99 -13.80
CA VAL A 93 13.25 -19.91 -13.18
C VAL A 93 12.26 -19.03 -12.44
N ASP A 94 12.34 -19.08 -11.13
CA ASP A 94 11.45 -18.36 -10.23
C ASP A 94 12.14 -17.10 -9.72
N PHE A 95 11.41 -15.98 -9.66
CA PHE A 95 11.93 -14.75 -9.10
C PHE A 95 10.81 -13.85 -8.60
N TYR A 96 11.19 -12.91 -7.73
CA TYR A 96 10.30 -11.86 -7.25
C TYR A 96 10.61 -10.54 -7.96
N ILE A 97 9.65 -9.62 -7.96
CA ILE A 97 9.79 -8.32 -8.60
C ILE A 97 9.48 -7.22 -7.58
N LYS A 98 10.18 -6.09 -7.65
CA LYS A 98 9.90 -4.91 -6.82
C LYS A 98 8.49 -4.38 -7.08
N SER A 99 7.78 -3.94 -6.03
CA SER A 99 6.38 -3.51 -6.05
C SER A 99 6.05 -2.52 -7.17
N ASP A 100 6.96 -1.58 -7.47
CA ASP A 100 6.76 -0.54 -8.49
C ASP A 100 6.60 -1.11 -9.91
N TYR A 101 7.19 -2.30 -10.17
CA TYR A 101 7.15 -2.98 -11.46
C TYR A 101 6.14 -4.12 -11.51
N VAL A 102 5.47 -4.44 -10.41
CA VAL A 102 4.42 -5.46 -10.34
C VAL A 102 3.12 -4.88 -10.89
N GLN A 103 3.08 -4.66 -12.19
CA GLN A 103 1.93 -4.21 -12.97
C GLN A 103 1.76 -5.11 -14.19
N LYS A 104 0.51 -5.32 -14.61
CA LYS A 104 0.19 -6.20 -15.75
C LYS A 104 0.96 -5.80 -17.01
N ASP A 105 1.00 -4.50 -17.30
CA ASP A 105 1.66 -3.98 -18.51
C ASP A 105 3.18 -4.19 -18.46
N SER A 106 3.81 -3.92 -17.32
CA SER A 106 5.26 -4.11 -17.11
C SER A 106 5.66 -5.58 -17.20
N LEU A 107 4.87 -6.47 -16.62
CA LEU A 107 5.09 -7.91 -16.68
C LEU A 107 4.81 -8.47 -18.08
N GLY A 108 3.84 -7.92 -18.78
CA GLY A 108 3.56 -8.24 -20.17
C GLY A 108 4.74 -7.90 -21.10
N VAL A 109 5.33 -6.72 -20.94
CA VAL A 109 6.53 -6.30 -21.68
C VAL A 109 7.71 -7.21 -21.38
N LEU A 110 7.94 -7.53 -20.08
CA LEU A 110 9.01 -8.44 -19.67
C LEU A 110 8.81 -9.84 -20.27
N SER A 111 7.60 -10.35 -20.25
CA SER A 111 7.27 -11.66 -20.84
C SER A 111 7.57 -11.68 -22.34
N MET A 112 7.20 -10.64 -23.09
CA MET A 112 7.50 -10.51 -24.52
C MET A 112 9.00 -10.42 -24.79
N ASP A 113 9.74 -9.66 -24.01
CA ASP A 113 11.21 -9.55 -24.13
C ASP A 113 11.88 -10.91 -23.92
N LEU A 114 11.52 -11.62 -22.85
CA LEU A 114 12.09 -12.92 -22.54
C LEU A 114 11.75 -13.98 -23.60
N LEU A 115 10.51 -14.03 -24.07
CA LEU A 115 10.07 -14.97 -25.12
C LEU A 115 10.75 -14.69 -26.46
N SER A 116 10.95 -13.42 -26.82
CA SER A 116 11.62 -13.04 -28.07
C SER A 116 13.12 -13.31 -28.04
N ARG A 117 13.76 -13.13 -26.88
CA ARG A 117 15.21 -13.32 -26.70
C ARG A 117 15.62 -14.78 -26.56
N TYR A 118 14.74 -15.61 -26.00
CA TYR A 118 14.98 -17.04 -25.76
C TYR A 118 13.91 -17.93 -26.42
N PRO A 119 13.78 -17.88 -27.76
CA PRO A 119 12.76 -18.66 -28.46
C PRO A 119 13.00 -20.14 -28.29
N GLY A 120 11.92 -20.88 -27.96
CA GLY A 120 11.96 -22.33 -27.77
C GLY A 120 12.59 -22.80 -26.44
N LEU A 121 13.11 -21.92 -25.61
CA LEU A 121 13.60 -22.23 -24.28
C LEU A 121 12.49 -22.14 -23.22
N ILE A 122 11.68 -21.10 -23.31
CA ILE A 122 10.59 -20.80 -22.40
C ILE A 122 9.31 -21.45 -22.96
N SER A 123 8.65 -22.25 -22.12
CA SER A 123 7.36 -22.84 -22.44
C SER A 123 6.23 -21.88 -22.08
N GLU A 124 6.28 -21.32 -20.89
CA GLU A 124 5.23 -20.42 -20.37
C GLU A 124 5.83 -19.41 -19.38
N PHE A 125 5.30 -18.20 -19.44
CA PHE A 125 5.59 -17.15 -18.45
C PHE A 125 4.34 -16.93 -17.60
N GLN A 126 4.39 -17.40 -16.35
CA GLN A 126 3.25 -17.39 -15.45
C GLN A 126 3.45 -16.42 -14.30
N PHE A 127 2.46 -15.58 -14.10
CA PHE A 127 2.34 -14.71 -12.94
C PHE A 127 0.85 -14.56 -12.56
N PRO A 128 0.52 -14.41 -11.28
CA PRO A 128 -0.89 -14.34 -10.82
C PRO A 128 -1.51 -12.98 -11.15
N GLN A 129 -1.92 -12.79 -12.41
CA GLN A 129 -2.51 -11.54 -12.91
C GLN A 129 -3.72 -11.09 -12.10
N GLU A 130 -4.61 -12.03 -11.77
CA GLU A 130 -5.82 -11.75 -11.00
C GLU A 130 -5.49 -11.21 -9.60
N THR A 131 -4.52 -11.82 -8.92
CA THR A 131 -4.07 -11.37 -7.59
C THR A 131 -3.49 -9.97 -7.64
N ILE A 132 -2.66 -9.66 -8.65
CA ILE A 132 -2.06 -8.33 -8.85
C ILE A 132 -3.15 -7.27 -9.08
N GLU A 133 -4.12 -7.58 -9.95
CA GLU A 133 -5.24 -6.68 -10.22
C GLU A 133 -6.14 -6.47 -9.00
N GLN A 134 -6.46 -7.55 -8.26
CA GLN A 134 -7.27 -7.48 -7.05
C GLN A 134 -6.59 -6.65 -5.97
N VAL A 135 -5.30 -6.88 -5.68
CA VAL A 135 -4.53 -6.10 -4.71
C VAL A 135 -4.49 -4.63 -5.10
N SER A 136 -4.22 -4.33 -6.37
CA SER A 136 -4.15 -2.97 -6.88
C SER A 136 -5.50 -2.26 -6.79
N LYS A 137 -6.60 -2.94 -7.14
CA LYS A 137 -7.97 -2.43 -6.99
C LYS A 137 -8.32 -2.21 -5.51
N PHE A 138 -8.03 -3.17 -4.65
CA PHE A 138 -8.29 -3.08 -3.21
C PHE A 138 -7.60 -1.86 -2.59
N VAL A 139 -6.28 -1.69 -2.82
CA VAL A 139 -5.53 -0.53 -2.34
C VAL A 139 -6.14 0.79 -2.84
N LYS A 140 -6.54 0.85 -4.12
CA LYS A 140 -7.18 2.03 -4.71
C LYS A 140 -8.53 2.34 -4.05
N TYR A 141 -9.40 1.34 -3.87
CA TYR A 141 -10.72 1.54 -3.23
C TYR A 141 -10.57 2.00 -1.78
N VAL A 142 -9.71 1.36 -1.01
CA VAL A 142 -9.47 1.75 0.39
C VAL A 142 -8.87 3.17 0.47
N ALA A 143 -7.96 3.53 -0.44
CA ALA A 143 -7.43 4.89 -0.51
C ALA A 143 -8.52 5.94 -0.78
N ILE A 144 -9.47 5.65 -1.69
CA ILE A 144 -10.61 6.53 -1.97
C ILE A 144 -11.52 6.66 -0.74
N ILE A 145 -11.83 5.56 -0.05
CA ILE A 145 -12.63 5.57 1.18
C ILE A 145 -11.95 6.42 2.26
N CYS A 146 -10.64 6.25 2.47
CA CYS A 146 -9.87 7.07 3.41
C CYS A 146 -9.90 8.56 3.05
N LEU A 147 -9.82 8.90 1.76
CA LEU A 147 -9.87 10.27 1.28
C LEU A 147 -11.25 10.90 1.55
N VAL A 148 -12.33 10.19 1.24
CA VAL A 148 -13.72 10.64 1.51
C VAL A 148 -13.92 10.84 3.02
N LEU A 149 -13.45 9.91 3.84
CA LEU A 149 -13.54 10.00 5.29
C LEU A 149 -12.74 11.20 5.82
N ALA A 150 -11.55 11.46 5.30
CA ALA A 150 -10.73 12.61 5.66
C ALA A 150 -11.43 13.94 5.33
N ILE A 151 -12.08 14.04 4.17
CA ILE A 151 -12.87 15.22 3.79
C ILE A 151 -14.04 15.42 4.77
N LEU A 152 -14.78 14.34 5.07
CA LEU A 152 -15.91 14.38 6.00
C LEU A 152 -15.46 14.83 7.41
N LEU A 153 -14.37 14.27 7.92
CA LEU A 153 -13.80 14.67 9.20
C LEU A 153 -13.36 16.14 9.19
N THR A 154 -12.77 16.62 8.09
CA THR A 154 -12.39 18.03 7.94
C THR A 154 -13.60 18.96 8.06
N VAL A 155 -14.70 18.63 7.39
CA VAL A 155 -15.96 19.38 7.48
C VAL A 155 -16.47 19.39 8.93
N LEU A 156 -16.47 18.25 9.61
CA LEU A 156 -16.88 18.17 11.03
C LEU A 156 -15.99 19.04 11.94
N VAL A 157 -14.67 19.10 11.70
CA VAL A 157 -13.77 19.99 12.45
C VAL A 157 -14.17 21.42 12.26
N VAL A 158 -14.39 21.86 11.03
CA VAL A 158 -14.79 23.25 10.72
C VAL A 158 -16.08 23.62 11.43
N PHE A 159 -17.11 22.79 11.36
CA PHE A 159 -18.36 23.01 12.08
C PHE A 159 -18.17 23.04 13.61
N SER A 160 -17.34 22.15 14.17
CA SER A 160 -17.07 22.12 15.60
C SER A 160 -16.35 23.39 16.08
N ILE A 161 -15.43 23.92 15.28
CA ILE A 161 -14.72 25.17 15.58
C ILE A 161 -15.69 26.35 15.53
N ASP A 162 -16.51 26.44 14.48
CA ASP A 162 -17.51 27.53 14.35
C ASP A 162 -18.49 27.55 15.53
N ASN A 163 -19.03 26.39 15.91
CA ASN A 163 -19.91 26.27 17.08
C ASN A 163 -19.20 26.68 18.39
N THR A 164 -17.94 26.27 18.59
CA THR A 164 -17.16 26.61 19.78
C THR A 164 -16.92 28.12 19.87
N ILE A 165 -16.59 28.77 18.75
CA ILE A 165 -16.39 30.22 18.68
C ILE A 165 -17.69 30.96 18.97
N ARG A 166 -18.81 30.54 18.38
CA ARG A 166 -20.14 31.13 18.63
C ARG A 166 -20.54 31.04 20.11
N LEU A 167 -20.36 29.88 20.73
CA LEU A 167 -20.62 29.69 22.16
C LEU A 167 -19.72 30.56 23.04
N ALA A 168 -18.43 30.67 22.73
CA ALA A 168 -17.49 31.53 23.44
C ALA A 168 -17.87 33.01 23.33
N MET A 169 -18.28 33.49 22.15
CA MET A 169 -18.76 34.84 21.94
C MET A 169 -20.05 35.10 22.70
N TYR A 170 -21.00 34.18 22.68
CA TYR A 170 -22.26 34.32 23.40
C TYR A 170 -22.05 34.37 24.93
N SER A 171 -21.22 33.49 25.47
CA SER A 171 -20.86 33.44 26.88
C SER A 171 -20.21 34.77 27.36
N ASN A 172 -19.37 35.37 26.53
CA ASN A 172 -18.66 36.59 26.86
C ASN A 172 -19.34 37.89 26.32
N ARG A 173 -20.62 37.81 25.95
CA ARG A 173 -21.34 38.93 25.27
C ARG A 173 -21.34 40.24 26.05
N PHE A 174 -21.47 40.21 27.37
CA PHE A 174 -21.44 41.40 28.22
C PHE A 174 -20.06 42.06 28.23
N LEU A 175 -19.00 41.24 28.40
CA LEU A 175 -17.62 41.75 28.35
C LEU A 175 -17.28 42.38 27.01
N ILE A 176 -17.70 41.74 25.92
CA ILE A 176 -17.52 42.26 24.56
C ILE A 176 -18.23 43.58 24.39
N LYS A 177 -19.48 43.72 24.88
CA LYS A 177 -20.27 44.93 24.80
C LYS A 177 -19.68 46.09 25.63
N THR A 178 -19.16 45.78 26.82
CA THR A 178 -18.45 46.77 27.66
C THR A 178 -17.18 47.26 26.98
N MET A 179 -16.37 46.39 26.39
CA MET A 179 -15.17 46.75 25.66
C MET A 179 -15.49 47.61 24.42
N GLN A 180 -16.58 47.33 23.71
CA GLN A 180 -17.03 48.14 22.58
C GLN A 180 -17.47 49.53 23.01
N MET A 181 -18.14 49.71 24.16
CA MET A 181 -18.54 51.03 24.69
C MET A 181 -17.34 51.89 25.09
N VAL A 182 -16.22 51.32 25.50
CA VAL A 182 -14.96 52.03 25.80
C VAL A 182 -14.12 52.27 24.52
N GLY A 183 -14.63 51.87 23.32
CA GLY A 183 -13.98 52.16 22.05
C GLY A 183 -12.95 51.11 21.61
N ALA A 184 -12.94 49.89 22.18
CA ALA A 184 -12.03 48.84 21.77
C ALA A 184 -12.31 48.40 20.34
N THR A 185 -11.25 48.20 19.54
CA THR A 185 -11.35 47.72 18.16
C THR A 185 -11.73 46.23 18.11
N ARG A 186 -12.38 45.81 17.01
CA ARG A 186 -12.77 44.36 16.82
C ARG A 186 -11.57 43.44 16.91
N GLY A 187 -10.40 43.84 16.40
CA GLY A 187 -9.18 43.03 16.48
C GLY A 187 -8.68 42.86 17.92
N PHE A 188 -8.80 43.88 18.77
CA PHE A 188 -8.43 43.82 20.19
C PHE A 188 -9.33 42.83 20.95
N ILE A 189 -10.65 42.87 20.67
CA ILE A 189 -11.63 41.97 21.30
C ILE A 189 -11.43 40.49 20.85
N ALA A 190 -11.11 40.26 19.57
CA ALA A 190 -10.91 38.91 19.03
C ALA A 190 -9.60 38.26 19.48
N ARG A 191 -8.56 39.05 19.79
CA ARG A 191 -7.21 38.56 20.12
C ARG A 191 -7.17 37.51 21.27
N PRO A 192 -7.78 37.72 22.45
CA PRO A 192 -7.76 36.74 23.51
C PRO A 192 -8.53 35.46 23.17
N ILE A 193 -9.59 35.54 22.35
CA ILE A 193 -10.36 34.40 21.89
C ILE A 193 -9.50 33.54 20.93
N ASN A 194 -8.82 34.17 19.98
CA ASN A 194 -7.96 33.49 19.02
C ASN A 194 -6.74 32.84 19.71
N ILE A 195 -6.12 33.52 20.69
CA ILE A 195 -5.00 32.95 21.45
C ILE A 195 -5.43 31.70 22.20
N ARG A 196 -6.57 31.70 22.88
CA ARG A 196 -7.12 30.54 23.56
C ARG A 196 -7.44 29.39 22.59
N ALA A 197 -8.00 29.71 21.40
CA ALA A 197 -8.28 28.70 20.38
C ALA A 197 -6.99 28.03 19.86
N ILE A 198 -5.92 28.81 19.65
CA ILE A 198 -4.60 28.29 19.23
C ILE A 198 -4.00 27.39 20.32
N ILE A 199 -4.00 27.81 21.58
CA ILE A 199 -3.47 27.01 22.68
C ILE A 199 -4.25 25.69 22.82
N ASN A 200 -5.58 25.76 22.80
CA ASN A 200 -6.42 24.55 22.87
C ASN A 200 -6.19 23.63 21.65
N GLY A 201 -5.98 24.18 20.48
CA GLY A 201 -5.63 23.43 19.27
C GLY A 201 -4.29 22.70 19.39
N LEU A 202 -3.26 23.38 19.93
CA LEU A 202 -1.94 22.78 20.18
C LEU A 202 -2.02 21.65 21.23
N ILE A 203 -2.71 21.87 22.32
CA ILE A 203 -2.90 20.82 23.36
C ILE A 203 -3.65 19.63 22.77
N SER A 204 -4.73 19.87 22.01
CA SER A 204 -5.52 18.82 21.39
C SER A 204 -4.71 18.02 20.35
N SER A 205 -3.82 18.67 19.61
CA SER A 205 -2.96 17.99 18.64
C SER A 205 -1.90 17.13 19.31
N LEU A 206 -1.30 17.62 20.42
CA LEU A 206 -0.35 16.83 21.21
C LEU A 206 -1.01 15.58 21.78
N ILE A 207 -2.21 15.71 22.36
CA ILE A 207 -2.96 14.57 22.89
C ILE A 207 -3.27 13.57 21.77
N ALA A 208 -3.69 14.04 20.60
CA ALA A 208 -3.99 13.19 19.45
C ALA A 208 -2.75 12.44 18.95
N ILE A 209 -1.59 13.10 18.85
CA ILE A 209 -0.33 12.46 18.43
C ILE A 209 0.08 11.36 19.43
N VAL A 210 0.05 11.65 20.73
CA VAL A 210 0.40 10.67 21.77
C VAL A 210 -0.57 9.48 21.76
N ALA A 211 -1.83 9.70 21.44
CA ALA A 211 -2.84 8.62 21.40
C ALA A 211 -2.75 7.74 20.14
N VAL A 212 -2.16 8.25 19.05
CA VAL A 212 -1.94 7.50 17.78
C VAL A 212 -0.64 6.69 17.84
N TRP A 213 0.30 7.09 18.70
CA TRP A 213 1.61 6.42 18.89
C TRP A 213 1.51 5.27 19.88
#